data_6ea2033229e883d0cc846e41a5d1e54a
#
_entry.id   6ea2033229e883d0cc846e41a5d1e54a
#
_cell.length_a   1.000
_cell.length_b   1.000
_cell.length_c   1.000
_cell.angle_alpha   90.00
_cell.angle_beta   90.00
_cell.angle_gamma   90.00
#
_symmetry.space_group_name_H-M   'P 1'
#
loop_
_entity.id
_entity.type
_entity.pdbx_description
1 polymer ?
#
loop_
_entity_poly.entity_id
_entity_poly.type
_entity_poly.pdbx_seq_one_letter_code
_entity_poly.pdbx_strand_id
1 'polypeptide(L)'
;MQQFLGIILEKMMRAWSWVTLILLAILIKLSSLSSGFIEEYYSNGVYPIISKIQRFLFGWLPFSFGDLIYSFIILVLLVKTWQILKVSFKRKYSRQYFLEGLKQIIFFFLFVYVLFYLLWGLNYSRKGIASQLNLKMSRYSLAELDTLTNVLEKRLNYYAALVEPSQRDSFHKKRNLFREGYQAYKLAVQYYPFLSYQPKSIKPSLFSYAGNVLGFEGYYNPFSGEGQVNTTIPVFLQPYVSCHEIGHQVGYGKENEANFAGFLACRLHPSPVFRYSVYFDLYNYTINTLFRIDSVRAKQYLNALHPQVKKDYGELKRFFSKYQNPIQPVITWIYGKYLKANNQPAGKRTYSEVIAFLIAYQRKFGKETL
;
A
#
# COMPACT_ATOMS: atom_id res chain seq x y z
N MET A 1 -9.42 -52.15 -13.02
CA MET A 1 -8.90 -51.90 -11.65
C MET A 1 -8.06 -50.62 -11.58
N GLN A 2 -7.04 -50.39 -12.41
CA GLN A 2 -6.21 -49.17 -12.41
C GLN A 2 -6.98 -47.89 -12.67
N GLN A 3 -7.91 -47.86 -13.62
CA GLN A 3 -8.75 -46.68 -13.90
C GLN A 3 -9.68 -46.31 -12.73
N PHE A 4 -10.24 -47.32 -12.06
CA PHE A 4 -11.09 -47.12 -10.88
C PHE A 4 -10.32 -46.57 -9.68
N LEU A 5 -9.11 -47.10 -9.45
CA LEU A 5 -8.19 -46.59 -8.43
C LEU A 5 -7.77 -45.13 -8.70
N GLY A 6 -7.51 -44.80 -9.98
CA GLY A 6 -7.18 -43.43 -10.39
C GLY A 6 -8.29 -42.42 -10.08
N ILE A 7 -9.55 -42.77 -10.39
CA ILE A 7 -10.72 -41.93 -10.10
C ILE A 7 -10.93 -41.73 -8.59
N ILE A 8 -10.73 -42.77 -7.78
CA ILE A 8 -10.84 -42.67 -6.32
C ILE A 8 -9.71 -41.78 -5.77
N LEU A 9 -8.48 -41.96 -6.20
CA LEU A 9 -7.34 -41.11 -5.79
C LEU A 9 -7.55 -39.63 -6.17
N GLU A 10 -8.05 -39.38 -7.38
CA GLU A 10 -8.33 -38.01 -7.81
C GLU A 10 -9.46 -37.36 -6.96
N LYS A 11 -10.53 -38.09 -6.68
CA LYS A 11 -11.60 -37.60 -5.78
C LYS A 11 -11.09 -37.38 -4.35
N MET A 12 -10.25 -38.28 -3.84
CA MET A 12 -9.64 -38.11 -2.51
C MET A 12 -8.70 -36.91 -2.47
N MET A 13 -7.79 -36.77 -3.42
CA MET A 13 -6.90 -35.59 -3.51
C MET A 13 -7.69 -34.29 -3.59
N ARG A 14 -8.78 -34.28 -4.35
CA ARG A 14 -9.67 -33.12 -4.45
C ARG A 14 -10.38 -32.81 -3.13
N ALA A 15 -10.82 -33.82 -2.39
CA ALA A 15 -11.42 -33.64 -1.08
C ALA A 15 -10.39 -33.12 -0.06
N TRP A 16 -9.20 -33.71 -0.01
CA TRP A 16 -8.13 -33.29 0.86
C TRP A 16 -7.67 -31.85 0.61
N SER A 17 -7.63 -31.40 -0.65
CA SER A 17 -7.28 -30.02 -0.96
C SER A 17 -8.28 -28.99 -0.38
N TRP A 18 -9.58 -29.32 -0.39
CA TRP A 18 -10.59 -28.51 0.27
C TRP A 18 -10.43 -28.47 1.78
N VAL A 19 -10.25 -29.63 2.40
CA VAL A 19 -10.05 -29.73 3.86
C VAL A 19 -8.81 -28.94 4.28
N THR A 20 -7.70 -29.10 3.58
CA THR A 20 -6.46 -28.37 3.85
C THR A 20 -6.65 -26.84 3.76
N LEU A 21 -7.28 -26.37 2.69
CA LEU A 21 -7.51 -24.92 2.54
C LEU A 21 -8.43 -24.35 3.62
N ILE A 22 -9.50 -25.08 3.99
CA ILE A 22 -10.41 -24.66 5.06
C ILE A 22 -9.67 -24.62 6.41
N LEU A 23 -8.89 -25.66 6.72
CA LEU A 23 -8.10 -25.69 7.96
C LEU A 23 -7.08 -24.56 8.01
N LEU A 24 -6.37 -24.29 6.91
CA LEU A 24 -5.44 -23.18 6.81
C LEU A 24 -6.16 -21.83 6.98
N ALA A 25 -7.32 -21.63 6.37
CA ALA A 25 -8.11 -20.41 6.53
C ALA A 25 -8.54 -20.19 7.98
N ILE A 26 -8.96 -21.26 8.67
CA ILE A 26 -9.30 -21.23 10.10
C ILE A 26 -8.05 -20.87 10.95
N LEU A 27 -6.92 -21.53 10.71
CA LEU A 27 -5.67 -21.26 11.42
C LEU A 27 -5.19 -19.81 11.22
N ILE A 28 -5.25 -19.31 9.98
CA ILE A 28 -4.96 -17.91 9.66
C ILE A 28 -5.86 -16.98 10.49
N LYS A 29 -7.16 -17.26 10.51
CA LYS A 29 -8.11 -16.43 11.27
C LYS A 29 -7.85 -16.47 12.77
N LEU A 30 -7.61 -17.63 13.34
CA LEU A 30 -7.28 -17.77 14.76
C LEU A 30 -5.97 -17.06 15.12
N SER A 31 -4.92 -17.26 14.31
CA SER A 31 -3.63 -16.57 14.50
C SER A 31 -3.77 -15.06 14.43
N SER A 32 -4.61 -14.54 13.54
CA SER A 32 -4.84 -13.10 13.37
C SER A 32 -5.50 -12.42 14.56
N LEU A 33 -6.06 -13.17 15.52
CA LEU A 33 -6.64 -12.63 16.75
C LEU A 33 -5.58 -12.20 17.77
N SER A 34 -4.34 -12.71 17.68
CA SER A 34 -3.25 -12.36 18.58
C SER A 34 -2.20 -11.52 17.87
N SER A 35 -2.26 -10.19 18.07
CA SER A 35 -1.28 -9.27 17.48
C SER A 35 0.15 -9.51 18.00
N GLY A 36 0.30 -10.01 19.24
CA GLY A 36 1.59 -10.40 19.79
C GLY A 36 2.19 -11.60 19.07
N PHE A 37 1.40 -12.65 18.85
CA PHE A 37 1.80 -13.83 18.10
C PHE A 37 2.20 -13.47 16.65
N ILE A 38 1.38 -12.65 15.99
CA ILE A 38 1.69 -12.22 14.61
C ILE A 38 2.96 -11.38 14.58
N GLU A 39 3.16 -10.44 15.50
CA GLU A 39 4.37 -9.61 15.54
C GLU A 39 5.62 -10.47 15.71
N GLU A 40 5.61 -11.42 16.66
CA GLU A 40 6.79 -12.20 17.03
C GLU A 40 7.11 -13.28 15.99
N TYR A 41 6.14 -14.14 15.69
CA TYR A 41 6.41 -15.35 14.88
C TYR A 41 6.25 -15.12 13.38
N TYR A 42 5.32 -14.26 12.97
CA TYR A 42 5.09 -14.02 11.56
C TYR A 42 5.84 -12.78 11.06
N SER A 43 5.52 -11.60 11.58
CA SER A 43 6.03 -10.34 11.01
C SER A 43 7.54 -10.15 11.22
N ASN A 44 8.09 -10.58 12.35
CA ASN A 44 9.51 -10.54 12.64
C ASN A 44 10.23 -11.89 12.41
N GLY A 45 9.50 -13.01 12.27
CA GLY A 45 10.04 -14.36 12.06
C GLY A 45 9.95 -14.81 10.60
N VAL A 46 8.79 -15.30 10.19
CA VAL A 46 8.57 -15.96 8.89
C VAL A 46 8.53 -14.98 7.73
N TYR A 47 7.81 -13.87 7.88
CA TYR A 47 7.60 -12.92 6.78
C TYR A 47 8.89 -12.31 6.21
N PRO A 48 9.90 -11.92 6.99
CA PRO A 48 11.17 -11.43 6.45
C PRO A 48 11.84 -12.43 5.51
N ILE A 49 11.71 -13.74 5.79
CA ILE A 49 12.26 -14.80 4.94
C ILE A 49 11.48 -14.88 3.63
N ILE A 50 10.14 -14.95 3.70
CA ILE A 50 9.25 -14.96 2.52
C ILE A 50 9.55 -13.75 1.64
N SER A 51 9.55 -12.58 2.23
CA SER A 51 9.77 -11.30 1.55
C SER A 51 11.16 -11.22 0.89
N LYS A 52 12.22 -11.72 1.55
CA LYS A 52 13.56 -11.79 0.96
C LYS A 52 13.60 -12.74 -0.23
N ILE A 53 12.98 -13.92 -0.13
CA ILE A 53 12.92 -14.89 -1.23
C ILE A 53 12.18 -14.28 -2.42
N GLN A 54 11.00 -13.70 -2.23
CA GLN A 54 10.24 -13.07 -3.30
C GLN A 54 11.04 -11.95 -3.97
N ARG A 55 11.64 -11.05 -3.20
CA ARG A 55 12.46 -9.96 -3.73
C ARG A 55 13.74 -10.44 -4.41
N PHE A 56 14.33 -11.52 -3.95
CA PHE A 56 15.46 -12.16 -4.61
C PHE A 56 15.07 -12.73 -5.98
N LEU A 57 13.93 -13.41 -6.05
CA LEU A 57 13.44 -14.04 -7.29
C LEU A 57 13.00 -13.00 -8.33
N PHE A 58 12.34 -11.91 -7.92
CA PHE A 58 11.70 -10.97 -8.85
C PHE A 58 12.36 -9.58 -8.85
N GLY A 59 13.13 -9.21 -7.82
CA GLY A 59 13.66 -7.86 -7.65
C GLY A 59 14.65 -7.41 -8.74
N TRP A 60 15.37 -8.32 -9.37
CA TRP A 60 16.33 -8.04 -10.43
C TRP A 60 15.69 -7.76 -11.80
N LEU A 61 14.43 -8.18 -12.00
CA LEU A 61 13.71 -7.94 -13.24
C LEU A 61 13.51 -6.42 -13.46
N PRO A 62 13.63 -5.89 -14.70
CA PRO A 62 13.46 -4.47 -14.97
C PRO A 62 11.99 -4.02 -15.03
N PHE A 63 11.05 -4.94 -14.96
CA PHE A 63 9.59 -4.73 -15.01
C PHE A 63 8.90 -5.42 -13.82
N SER A 64 7.63 -5.09 -13.58
CA SER A 64 6.82 -5.72 -12.53
C SER A 64 6.36 -7.12 -12.96
N PHE A 65 6.86 -8.15 -12.29
CA PHE A 65 6.36 -9.52 -12.46
C PHE A 65 4.96 -9.68 -11.84
N GLY A 66 4.69 -8.99 -10.75
CA GLY A 66 3.37 -8.97 -10.12
C GLY A 66 2.28 -8.47 -11.04
N ASP A 67 2.57 -7.46 -11.88
CA ASP A 67 1.62 -6.96 -12.87
C ASP A 67 1.36 -7.98 -13.99
N LEU A 68 2.36 -8.79 -14.35
CA LEU A 68 2.14 -9.90 -15.29
C LEU A 68 1.25 -10.97 -14.68
N ILE A 69 1.38 -11.29 -13.39
CA ILE A 69 0.46 -12.19 -12.67
C ILE A 69 -0.96 -11.64 -12.75
N TYR A 70 -1.16 -10.35 -12.43
CA TYR A 70 -2.50 -9.74 -12.52
C TYR A 70 -3.04 -9.71 -13.95
N SER A 71 -2.20 -9.38 -14.94
CA SER A 71 -2.58 -9.42 -16.35
C SER A 71 -3.04 -10.83 -16.77
N PHE A 72 -2.32 -11.87 -16.35
CA PHE A 72 -2.69 -13.25 -16.61
C PHE A 72 -4.01 -13.64 -15.94
N ILE A 73 -4.21 -13.26 -14.69
CA ILE A 73 -5.48 -13.51 -13.97
C ILE A 73 -6.64 -12.81 -14.70
N ILE A 74 -6.48 -11.55 -15.08
CA ILE A 74 -7.49 -10.79 -15.84
C ILE A 74 -7.81 -11.51 -17.15
N LEU A 75 -6.80 -11.94 -17.90
CA LEU A 75 -6.99 -12.68 -19.16
C LEU A 75 -7.77 -13.97 -18.93
N VAL A 76 -7.43 -14.75 -17.92
CA VAL A 76 -8.16 -16.00 -17.57
C VAL A 76 -9.61 -15.69 -17.22
N LEU A 77 -9.86 -14.64 -16.44
CA LEU A 77 -11.23 -14.23 -16.10
C LEU A 77 -12.03 -13.79 -17.34
N LEU A 78 -11.42 -13.05 -18.26
CA LEU A 78 -12.07 -12.65 -19.51
C LEU A 78 -12.43 -13.87 -20.38
N VAL A 79 -11.49 -14.82 -20.54
CA VAL A 79 -11.72 -16.06 -21.29
C VAL A 79 -12.85 -16.89 -20.65
N LYS A 80 -12.84 -17.04 -19.31
CA LYS A 80 -13.90 -17.76 -18.58
C LYS A 80 -15.26 -17.08 -18.71
N THR A 81 -15.30 -15.77 -18.60
CA THR A 81 -16.52 -14.97 -18.80
C THR A 81 -17.06 -15.18 -20.22
N TRP A 82 -16.18 -15.10 -21.22
CA TRP A 82 -16.56 -15.37 -22.62
C TRP A 82 -17.12 -16.78 -22.81
N GLN A 83 -16.49 -17.81 -22.22
CA GLN A 83 -16.97 -19.19 -22.27
C GLN A 83 -18.36 -19.33 -21.64
N ILE A 84 -18.58 -18.70 -20.47
CA ILE A 84 -19.87 -18.70 -19.79
C ILE A 84 -20.93 -18.03 -20.65
N LEU A 85 -20.66 -16.87 -21.22
CA LEU A 85 -21.58 -16.15 -22.11
C LEU A 85 -21.94 -17.01 -23.34
N LYS A 86 -20.94 -17.66 -23.98
CA LYS A 86 -21.16 -18.54 -25.13
C LYS A 86 -22.06 -19.75 -24.81
N VAL A 87 -21.89 -20.34 -23.64
CA VAL A 87 -22.74 -21.44 -23.16
C VAL A 87 -24.16 -20.93 -22.85
N SER A 88 -24.27 -19.73 -22.29
CA SER A 88 -25.52 -19.05 -21.99
C SER A 88 -26.35 -18.82 -23.25
N PHE A 89 -25.76 -18.22 -24.27
CA PHE A 89 -26.45 -17.98 -25.55
C PHE A 89 -26.92 -19.25 -26.22
N LYS A 90 -26.21 -20.38 -25.99
CA LYS A 90 -26.62 -21.70 -26.56
C LYS A 90 -27.64 -22.43 -25.71
N ARG A 91 -28.17 -21.86 -24.63
CA ARG A 91 -29.14 -22.45 -23.68
C ARG A 91 -28.77 -23.87 -23.20
N LYS A 92 -27.45 -24.15 -23.08
CA LYS A 92 -26.93 -25.48 -22.67
C LYS A 92 -26.57 -25.52 -21.17
N TYR A 93 -27.32 -24.83 -20.32
CA TYR A 93 -27.12 -24.90 -18.87
C TYR A 93 -27.72 -26.15 -18.25
N SER A 94 -26.91 -26.93 -17.53
CA SER A 94 -27.42 -27.87 -16.55
C SER A 94 -27.15 -27.33 -15.13
N ARG A 95 -28.00 -27.70 -14.17
CA ARG A 95 -27.81 -27.41 -12.74
C ARG A 95 -26.44 -27.88 -12.28
N GLN A 96 -25.99 -29.01 -12.79
CA GLN A 96 -24.67 -29.58 -12.45
C GLN A 96 -23.52 -28.70 -12.94
N TYR A 97 -23.57 -28.16 -14.16
CA TYR A 97 -22.57 -27.22 -14.69
C TYR A 97 -22.47 -25.97 -13.83
N PHE A 98 -23.60 -25.40 -13.40
CA PHE A 98 -23.62 -24.25 -12.51
C PHE A 98 -22.99 -24.55 -11.14
N LEU A 99 -23.35 -25.68 -10.52
CA LEU A 99 -22.81 -26.07 -9.21
C LEU A 99 -21.29 -26.33 -9.26
N GLU A 100 -20.80 -26.98 -10.32
CA GLU A 100 -19.37 -27.21 -10.49
C GLU A 100 -18.62 -25.90 -10.74
N GLY A 101 -19.17 -24.97 -11.52
CA GLY A 101 -18.61 -23.64 -11.71
C GLY A 101 -18.53 -22.84 -10.39
N LEU A 102 -19.60 -22.89 -9.58
CA LEU A 102 -19.63 -22.23 -8.26
C LEU A 102 -18.57 -22.82 -7.30
N LYS A 103 -18.43 -24.16 -7.27
CA LYS A 103 -17.36 -24.81 -6.47
C LYS A 103 -15.96 -24.35 -6.90
N GLN A 104 -15.70 -24.28 -8.21
CA GLN A 104 -14.41 -23.81 -8.72
C GLN A 104 -14.13 -22.38 -8.31
N ILE A 105 -15.11 -21.49 -8.37
CA ILE A 105 -15.00 -20.09 -7.95
C ILE A 105 -14.67 -20.01 -6.44
N ILE A 106 -15.44 -20.72 -5.60
CA ILE A 106 -15.21 -20.73 -4.15
C ILE A 106 -13.81 -21.27 -3.83
N PHE A 107 -13.41 -22.36 -4.47
CA PHE A 107 -12.07 -22.94 -4.29
C PHE A 107 -10.97 -21.94 -4.65
N PHE A 108 -11.10 -21.27 -5.80
CA PHE A 108 -10.14 -20.28 -6.26
C PHE A 108 -10.01 -19.10 -5.25
N PHE A 109 -11.13 -18.55 -4.79
CA PHE A 109 -11.10 -17.46 -3.82
C PHE A 109 -10.55 -17.91 -2.46
N LEU A 110 -10.86 -19.11 -2.02
CA LEU A 110 -10.30 -19.67 -0.79
C LEU A 110 -8.78 -19.89 -0.92
N PHE A 111 -8.31 -20.39 -2.06
CA PHE A 111 -6.89 -20.56 -2.35
C PHE A 111 -6.16 -19.21 -2.37
N VAL A 112 -6.70 -18.22 -3.08
CA VAL A 112 -6.14 -16.86 -3.12
C VAL A 112 -6.12 -16.21 -1.73
N TYR A 113 -7.17 -16.39 -0.94
CA TYR A 113 -7.25 -15.93 0.44
C TYR A 113 -6.12 -16.54 1.29
N VAL A 114 -5.97 -17.85 1.30
CA VAL A 114 -4.93 -18.54 2.06
C VAL A 114 -3.55 -18.09 1.61
N LEU A 115 -3.30 -18.06 0.31
CA LEU A 115 -2.01 -17.63 -0.25
C LEU A 115 -1.68 -16.17 0.10
N PHE A 116 -2.64 -15.26 -0.04
CA PHE A 116 -2.49 -13.86 0.32
C PHE A 116 -2.08 -13.68 1.79
N TYR A 117 -2.82 -14.33 2.71
CA TYR A 117 -2.52 -14.19 4.14
C TYR A 117 -1.21 -14.83 4.55
N LEU A 118 -0.86 -15.99 4.00
CA LEU A 118 0.41 -16.67 4.27
C LEU A 118 1.60 -15.87 3.74
N LEU A 119 1.48 -15.25 2.56
CA LEU A 119 2.58 -14.51 1.96
C LEU A 119 2.75 -13.11 2.57
N TRP A 120 1.64 -12.46 3.01
CA TRP A 120 1.72 -11.07 3.48
C TRP A 120 0.57 -10.62 4.38
N GLY A 121 -0.66 -11.03 4.12
CA GLY A 121 -1.87 -10.45 4.72
C GLY A 121 -1.93 -10.53 6.25
N LEU A 122 -1.24 -11.50 6.88
CA LEU A 122 -1.15 -11.58 8.33
C LEU A 122 -0.50 -10.33 8.96
N ASN A 123 0.32 -9.57 8.21
CA ASN A 123 0.89 -8.31 8.67
C ASN A 123 -0.16 -7.23 9.03
N TYR A 124 -1.39 -7.34 8.54
CA TYR A 124 -2.48 -6.45 8.98
C TYR A 124 -2.83 -6.60 10.47
N SER A 125 -2.48 -7.74 11.07
CA SER A 125 -2.77 -8.04 12.47
C SER A 125 -1.58 -7.81 13.42
N ARG A 126 -0.42 -7.31 12.91
CA ARG A 126 0.75 -7.03 13.75
C ARG A 126 0.51 -5.87 14.71
N LYS A 127 1.35 -5.75 15.76
CA LYS A 127 1.36 -4.59 16.67
C LYS A 127 1.82 -3.31 15.97
N GLY A 128 2.78 -3.41 15.06
CA GLY A 128 3.25 -2.37 14.16
C GLY A 128 4.17 -1.31 14.77
N ILE A 129 4.39 -0.22 14.02
CA ILE A 129 5.40 0.81 14.31
C ILE A 129 5.15 1.52 15.65
N ALA A 130 3.90 1.77 16.02
CA ALA A 130 3.58 2.41 17.29
C ALA A 130 4.15 1.62 18.48
N SER A 131 4.03 0.29 18.45
CA SER A 131 4.60 -0.59 19.49
C SER A 131 6.13 -0.62 19.44
N GLN A 132 6.72 -0.68 18.25
CA GLN A 132 8.17 -0.72 18.06
C GLN A 132 8.87 0.56 18.56
N LEU A 133 8.21 1.70 18.40
CA LEU A 133 8.68 2.99 18.88
C LEU A 133 8.13 3.36 20.27
N ASN A 134 7.37 2.49 20.92
CA ASN A 134 6.68 2.78 22.20
C ASN A 134 5.92 4.12 22.14
N LEU A 135 5.16 4.35 21.07
CA LEU A 135 4.31 5.53 20.94
C LEU A 135 2.99 5.33 21.68
N LYS A 136 2.63 6.30 22.52
CA LYS A 136 1.30 6.32 23.17
C LYS A 136 0.28 6.89 22.18
N MET A 137 -0.42 5.99 21.48
CA MET A 137 -1.50 6.36 20.57
C MET A 137 -2.73 6.78 21.37
N SER A 138 -3.06 8.06 21.32
CA SER A 138 -4.23 8.64 21.99
C SER A 138 -4.90 9.68 21.08
N ARG A 139 -6.13 10.06 21.42
CA ARG A 139 -6.79 11.17 20.73
C ARG A 139 -5.93 12.44 20.81
N TYR A 140 -5.93 13.21 19.76
CA TYR A 140 -5.24 14.50 19.70
C TYR A 140 -6.25 15.65 19.72
N SER A 141 -5.83 16.78 20.27
CA SER A 141 -6.59 18.02 20.32
C SER A 141 -6.46 18.83 19.04
N LEU A 142 -7.34 19.82 18.85
CA LEU A 142 -7.21 20.79 17.75
C LEU A 142 -5.91 21.58 17.86
N ALA A 143 -5.46 21.94 19.05
CA ALA A 143 -4.20 22.64 19.28
C ALA A 143 -2.98 21.82 18.83
N GLU A 144 -3.00 20.51 19.04
CA GLU A 144 -1.93 19.61 18.58
C GLU A 144 -1.95 19.45 17.06
N LEU A 145 -3.13 19.36 16.45
CA LEU A 145 -3.28 19.35 15.00
C LEU A 145 -2.77 20.66 14.38
N ASP A 146 -3.11 21.79 14.97
CA ASP A 146 -2.64 23.11 14.54
C ASP A 146 -1.11 23.22 14.66
N THR A 147 -0.55 22.80 15.79
CA THR A 147 0.90 22.75 16.01
C THR A 147 1.60 21.86 14.96
N LEU A 148 1.10 20.66 14.70
CA LEU A 148 1.63 19.76 13.67
C LEU A 148 1.55 20.39 12.29
N THR A 149 0.39 21.01 11.94
CA THR A 149 0.19 21.66 10.64
C THR A 149 1.20 22.80 10.45
N ASN A 150 1.46 23.60 11.50
CA ASN A 150 2.46 24.68 11.48
C ASN A 150 3.88 24.13 11.25
N VAL A 151 4.27 23.04 11.94
CA VAL A 151 5.57 22.42 11.75
C VAL A 151 5.72 21.91 10.32
N LEU A 152 4.73 21.18 9.81
CA LEU A 152 4.77 20.63 8.46
C LEU A 152 4.77 21.73 7.38
N GLU A 153 4.01 22.81 7.57
CA GLU A 153 4.01 23.98 6.67
C GLU A 153 5.40 24.61 6.59
N LYS A 154 6.05 24.85 7.72
CA LYS A 154 7.41 25.42 7.76
C LYS A 154 8.44 24.51 7.07
N ARG A 155 8.37 23.20 7.33
CA ARG A 155 9.24 22.22 6.66
C ARG A 155 9.00 22.19 5.15
N LEU A 156 7.72 22.16 4.74
CA LEU A 156 7.34 22.15 3.33
C LEU A 156 7.84 23.39 2.61
N ASN A 157 7.61 24.59 3.17
CA ASN A 157 8.07 25.84 2.60
C ASN A 157 9.62 25.90 2.52
N TYR A 158 10.30 25.45 3.55
CA TYR A 158 11.76 25.38 3.57
C TYR A 158 12.31 24.51 2.45
N TYR A 159 11.80 23.27 2.30
CA TYR A 159 12.27 22.39 1.24
C TYR A 159 11.80 22.83 -0.15
N ALA A 160 10.65 23.48 -0.26
CA ALA A 160 10.22 24.10 -1.52
C ALA A 160 11.21 25.12 -2.08
N ALA A 161 11.83 25.88 -1.19
CA ALA A 161 12.84 26.87 -1.55
C ALA A 161 14.19 26.24 -1.94
N LEU A 162 14.47 25.00 -1.50
CA LEU A 162 15.74 24.30 -1.75
C LEU A 162 15.69 23.37 -2.99
N VAL A 163 14.48 23.02 -3.46
CA VAL A 163 14.33 22.12 -4.61
C VAL A 163 14.62 22.86 -5.92
N GLU A 164 15.72 22.49 -6.55
CA GLU A 164 16.04 22.97 -7.90
C GLU A 164 15.27 22.18 -8.97
N PRO A 165 14.83 22.84 -10.06
CA PRO A 165 14.15 22.19 -11.18
C PRO A 165 14.91 20.98 -11.73
N SER A 166 16.22 21.09 -11.92
CA SER A 166 17.10 20.02 -12.42
C SER A 166 17.10 18.77 -11.55
N GLN A 167 17.09 18.96 -10.21
CA GLN A 167 17.00 17.86 -9.25
C GLN A 167 15.65 17.15 -9.35
N ARG A 168 14.56 17.94 -9.46
CA ARG A 168 13.19 17.40 -9.63
C ARG A 168 13.07 16.62 -10.94
N ASP A 169 13.57 17.17 -12.05
CA ASP A 169 13.53 16.56 -13.36
C ASP A 169 14.33 15.26 -13.43
N SER A 170 15.38 15.10 -12.61
CA SER A 170 16.15 13.87 -12.54
C SER A 170 15.32 12.65 -12.16
N PHE A 171 14.19 12.83 -11.44
CA PHE A 171 13.29 11.77 -10.99
C PHE A 171 12.25 11.35 -12.04
N HIS A 172 12.16 12.01 -13.18
CA HIS A 172 11.50 11.44 -14.35
C HIS A 172 12.19 10.13 -14.81
N LYS A 173 13.48 9.97 -14.51
CA LYS A 173 14.20 8.72 -14.71
C LYS A 173 13.88 7.75 -13.56
N LYS A 174 13.01 6.79 -13.83
CA LYS A 174 12.55 5.76 -12.86
C LYS A 174 13.70 5.08 -12.11
N ARG A 175 14.82 4.85 -12.81
CA ARG A 175 16.04 4.27 -12.18
C ARG A 175 16.58 5.14 -11.06
N ASN A 176 16.59 6.46 -11.22
CA ASN A 176 17.04 7.38 -10.18
C ASN A 176 16.06 7.37 -9.01
N LEU A 177 14.76 7.51 -9.29
CA LEU A 177 13.71 7.47 -8.28
C LEU A 177 13.84 6.25 -7.36
N PHE A 178 13.92 5.05 -7.95
CA PHE A 178 13.96 3.81 -7.17
C PHE A 178 15.29 3.56 -6.49
N ARG A 179 16.41 4.04 -7.06
CA ARG A 179 17.71 4.01 -6.38
C ARG A 179 17.69 4.87 -5.12
N GLU A 180 17.16 6.08 -5.21
CA GLU A 180 17.08 7.00 -4.08
C GLU A 180 16.02 6.56 -3.05
N GLY A 181 14.89 5.97 -3.46
CA GLY A 181 13.94 5.31 -2.55
C GLY A 181 14.58 4.19 -1.73
N TYR A 182 15.41 3.37 -2.38
CA TYR A 182 16.22 2.37 -1.66
C TYR A 182 17.23 3.02 -0.70
N GLN A 183 17.89 4.09 -1.13
CA GLN A 183 18.85 4.82 -0.30
C GLN A 183 18.17 5.42 0.95
N ALA A 184 16.94 5.92 0.83
CA ALA A 184 16.16 6.41 1.96
C ALA A 184 16.01 5.35 3.08
N TYR A 185 15.66 4.12 2.71
CA TYR A 185 15.55 3.02 3.67
C TYR A 185 16.92 2.54 4.18
N LYS A 186 17.97 2.57 3.35
CA LYS A 186 19.34 2.26 3.78
C LYS A 186 19.85 3.23 4.84
N LEU A 187 19.46 4.50 4.78
CA LEU A 187 19.76 5.48 5.80
C LEU A 187 18.86 5.29 7.04
N ALA A 188 17.58 5.06 6.82
CA ALA A 188 16.62 4.90 7.90
C ALA A 188 16.91 3.71 8.81
N VAL A 189 17.42 2.60 8.28
CA VAL A 189 17.75 1.40 9.06
C VAL A 189 18.80 1.66 10.15
N GLN A 190 19.63 2.67 10.01
CA GLN A 190 20.63 3.05 11.01
C GLN A 190 19.99 3.56 12.30
N TYR A 191 18.81 4.15 12.21
CA TYR A 191 18.03 4.69 13.33
C TYR A 191 16.82 3.80 13.68
N TYR A 192 16.31 3.07 12.70
CA TYR A 192 15.11 2.22 12.78
C TYR A 192 15.40 0.84 12.19
N PRO A 193 16.04 -0.09 12.94
CA PRO A 193 16.43 -1.41 12.43
C PRO A 193 15.29 -2.22 11.82
N PHE A 194 14.04 -1.98 12.28
CA PHE A 194 12.84 -2.62 11.77
C PHE A 194 12.45 -2.16 10.34
N LEU A 195 13.09 -1.13 9.78
CA LEU A 195 12.92 -0.68 8.40
C LEU A 195 13.93 -1.33 7.43
N SER A 196 14.52 -2.47 7.81
CA SER A 196 15.48 -3.18 6.95
C SER A 196 14.85 -3.62 5.63
N TYR A 197 15.41 -3.14 4.51
CA TYR A 197 14.91 -3.38 3.16
C TYR A 197 16.01 -3.91 2.24
N GLN A 198 16.10 -5.24 2.11
CA GLN A 198 17.00 -5.95 1.20
C GLN A 198 16.47 -7.35 0.88
N PRO A 199 16.61 -7.84 -0.39
CA PRO A 199 16.99 -7.10 -1.62
C PRO A 199 15.90 -6.09 -2.04
N LYS A 200 16.25 -5.18 -2.95
CA LYS A 200 15.32 -4.17 -3.48
C LYS A 200 14.37 -4.78 -4.51
N SER A 201 13.11 -4.35 -4.51
CA SER A 201 12.10 -4.82 -5.48
C SER A 201 10.99 -3.79 -5.69
N ILE A 202 11.37 -2.51 -5.85
CA ILE A 202 10.42 -1.47 -6.24
C ILE A 202 10.43 -1.27 -7.74
N LYS A 203 9.26 -1.15 -8.37
CA LYS A 203 9.06 -1.19 -9.81
C LYS A 203 8.11 -0.09 -10.29
N PRO A 204 8.22 0.34 -11.56
CA PRO A 204 7.14 1.10 -12.18
C PRO A 204 5.95 0.17 -12.41
N SER A 205 4.74 0.63 -12.09
CA SER A 205 3.53 -0.10 -12.41
C SER A 205 3.27 -0.10 -13.92
N LEU A 206 2.97 -1.27 -14.49
CA LEU A 206 2.47 -1.40 -15.86
C LEU A 206 1.03 -0.85 -15.98
N PHE A 207 0.31 -0.78 -14.86
CA PHE A 207 -1.05 -0.25 -14.77
C PHE A 207 -1.11 1.23 -14.37
N SER A 208 -0.03 2.01 -14.53
CA SER A 208 0.02 3.41 -14.11
C SER A 208 -1.14 4.25 -14.66
N TYR A 209 -1.48 4.13 -15.93
CA TYR A 209 -2.62 4.86 -16.50
C TYR A 209 -3.96 4.38 -15.96
N ALA A 210 -4.15 3.07 -15.77
CA ALA A 210 -5.32 2.54 -15.09
C ALA A 210 -5.39 3.05 -13.65
N GLY A 211 -4.24 3.15 -12.96
CA GLY A 211 -4.11 3.75 -11.64
C GLY A 211 -4.64 5.17 -11.57
N ASN A 212 -4.33 6.01 -12.55
CA ASN A 212 -4.86 7.38 -12.62
C ASN A 212 -6.39 7.39 -12.69
N VAL A 213 -6.99 6.51 -13.49
CA VAL A 213 -8.44 6.38 -13.63
C VAL A 213 -9.09 5.82 -12.38
N LEU A 214 -8.45 4.83 -11.73
CA LEU A 214 -8.96 4.14 -10.56
C LEU A 214 -8.62 4.86 -9.24
N GLY A 215 -7.71 5.84 -9.27
CA GLY A 215 -7.34 6.69 -8.14
C GLY A 215 -6.35 6.06 -7.16
N PHE A 216 -5.34 5.33 -7.67
CA PHE A 216 -4.23 4.84 -6.84
C PHE A 216 -2.86 5.31 -7.38
N GLU A 217 -1.96 5.63 -6.45
CA GLU A 217 -0.63 6.18 -6.72
C GLU A 217 0.47 5.11 -6.70
N GLY A 218 0.19 3.99 -6.04
CA GLY A 218 1.02 2.81 -5.96
C GLY A 218 0.24 1.65 -5.36
N TYR A 219 0.88 0.49 -5.27
CA TYR A 219 0.36 -0.69 -4.58
C TYR A 219 1.46 -1.73 -4.37
N TYR A 220 1.29 -2.53 -3.34
CA TYR A 220 2.12 -3.69 -3.08
C TYR A 220 1.50 -4.96 -3.67
N ASN A 221 2.32 -5.80 -4.32
CA ASN A 221 1.90 -7.11 -4.80
C ASN A 221 2.39 -8.21 -3.85
N PRO A 222 1.51 -8.84 -3.07
CA PRO A 222 1.88 -9.85 -2.08
C PRO A 222 2.36 -11.17 -2.70
N PHE A 223 2.06 -11.43 -3.96
CA PHE A 223 2.44 -12.68 -4.63
C PHE A 223 3.88 -12.66 -5.19
N SER A 224 4.37 -11.47 -5.54
CA SER A 224 5.73 -11.27 -6.06
C SER A 224 6.64 -10.51 -5.07
N GLY A 225 6.09 -9.95 -3.99
CA GLY A 225 6.85 -9.14 -3.03
C GLY A 225 7.33 -7.81 -3.59
N GLU A 226 6.72 -7.31 -4.67
CA GLU A 226 7.10 -6.07 -5.36
C GLU A 226 6.22 -4.91 -4.90
N GLY A 227 6.82 -3.72 -4.72
CA GLY A 227 6.09 -2.45 -4.62
C GLY A 227 6.02 -1.80 -6.01
N GLN A 228 4.82 -1.50 -6.48
CA GLN A 228 4.57 -0.86 -7.77
C GLN A 228 4.22 0.61 -7.57
N VAL A 229 4.96 1.48 -8.22
CA VAL A 229 4.73 2.92 -8.20
C VAL A 229 4.10 3.36 -9.51
N ASN A 230 3.03 4.14 -9.40
CA ASN A 230 2.46 4.84 -10.55
C ASN A 230 3.38 6.01 -10.93
N THR A 231 4.21 5.82 -11.96
CA THR A 231 5.18 6.80 -12.40
C THR A 231 4.61 7.84 -13.39
N THR A 232 3.28 7.92 -13.54
CA THR A 232 2.58 8.93 -14.34
C THR A 232 1.91 10.02 -13.49
N ILE A 233 1.93 9.88 -12.18
CA ILE A 233 1.52 10.94 -11.25
C ILE A 233 2.54 12.09 -11.22
N PRO A 234 2.19 13.29 -10.72
CA PRO A 234 3.14 14.39 -10.55
C PRO A 234 4.45 13.95 -9.90
N VAL A 235 5.58 14.37 -10.49
CA VAL A 235 6.92 13.88 -10.10
C VAL A 235 7.25 14.15 -8.63
N PHE A 236 6.76 15.27 -8.10
CA PHE A 236 7.02 15.64 -6.71
C PHE A 236 6.35 14.72 -5.68
N LEU A 237 5.37 13.90 -6.06
CA LEU A 237 4.75 12.87 -5.18
C LEU A 237 5.53 11.56 -5.19
N GLN A 238 6.17 11.22 -6.30
CA GLN A 238 6.73 9.89 -6.54
C GLN A 238 7.79 9.44 -5.51
N PRO A 239 8.66 10.32 -4.95
CA PRO A 239 9.61 9.93 -3.92
C PRO A 239 8.94 9.37 -2.66
N TYR A 240 7.93 10.06 -2.14
CA TYR A 240 7.21 9.60 -0.96
C TYR A 240 6.37 8.35 -1.23
N VAL A 241 5.65 8.30 -2.37
CA VAL A 241 4.93 7.09 -2.80
C VAL A 241 5.88 5.89 -2.89
N SER A 242 7.09 6.08 -3.44
CA SER A 242 8.09 5.00 -3.50
C SER A 242 8.46 4.50 -2.10
N CYS A 243 8.65 5.39 -1.13
CA CYS A 243 8.95 5.02 0.24
C CYS A 243 7.76 4.36 0.95
N HIS A 244 6.54 4.79 0.65
CA HIS A 244 5.31 4.18 1.15
C HIS A 244 5.18 2.72 0.69
N GLU A 245 5.39 2.46 -0.61
CA GLU A 245 5.33 1.09 -1.17
C GLU A 245 6.43 0.18 -0.59
N ILE A 246 7.62 0.73 -0.33
CA ILE A 246 8.65 0.00 0.40
C ILE A 246 8.19 -0.29 1.84
N GLY A 247 7.43 0.60 2.48
CA GLY A 247 6.80 0.37 3.78
C GLY A 247 5.95 -0.90 3.79
N HIS A 248 5.14 -1.11 2.76
CA HIS A 248 4.39 -2.36 2.60
C HIS A 248 5.31 -3.58 2.40
N GLN A 249 6.41 -3.44 1.65
CA GLN A 249 7.37 -4.52 1.41
C GLN A 249 8.12 -4.96 2.69
N VAL A 250 8.30 -4.07 3.66
CA VAL A 250 8.91 -4.41 4.96
C VAL A 250 7.89 -4.86 6.01
N GLY A 251 6.63 -5.05 5.59
CA GLY A 251 5.60 -5.71 6.38
C GLY A 251 4.65 -4.76 7.13
N TYR A 252 4.56 -3.49 6.77
CA TYR A 252 3.53 -2.60 7.30
C TYR A 252 2.29 -2.66 6.41
N GLY A 253 1.32 -3.50 6.80
CA GLY A 253 0.12 -3.72 6.01
C GLY A 253 -0.87 -2.55 6.06
N LYS A 254 -0.96 -1.84 7.18
CA LYS A 254 -1.90 -0.73 7.33
C LYS A 254 -1.37 0.54 6.68
N GLU A 255 -2.25 1.29 6.01
CA GLU A 255 -1.90 2.49 5.25
C GLU A 255 -1.27 3.58 6.11
N ASN A 256 -1.78 3.80 7.32
CA ASN A 256 -1.21 4.75 8.27
C ASN A 256 0.21 4.37 8.70
N GLU A 257 0.50 3.07 8.85
CA GLU A 257 1.83 2.57 9.19
C GLU A 257 2.78 2.64 8.00
N ALA A 258 2.33 2.32 6.78
CA ALA A 258 3.11 2.46 5.56
C ALA A 258 3.46 3.94 5.29
N ASN A 259 2.48 4.85 5.49
CA ASN A 259 2.71 6.30 5.44
C ASN A 259 3.76 6.74 6.47
N PHE A 260 3.68 6.23 7.70
CA PHE A 260 4.62 6.60 8.73
C PHE A 260 6.02 6.00 8.50
N ALA A 261 6.13 4.76 7.99
CA ALA A 261 7.39 4.16 7.56
C ALA A 261 8.05 4.97 6.43
N GLY A 262 7.25 5.37 5.43
CA GLY A 262 7.69 6.25 4.36
C GLY A 262 8.18 7.60 4.87
N PHE A 263 7.49 8.21 5.86
CA PHE A 263 7.95 9.43 6.52
C PHE A 263 9.31 9.23 7.21
N LEU A 264 9.46 8.20 8.03
CA LEU A 264 10.72 7.93 8.72
C LEU A 264 11.89 7.76 7.75
N ALA A 265 11.67 7.18 6.58
CA ALA A 265 12.68 6.99 5.56
C ALA A 265 12.97 8.28 4.77
N CYS A 266 11.94 8.92 4.22
CA CYS A 266 12.09 10.09 3.35
C CYS A 266 12.71 11.31 4.06
N ARG A 267 12.33 11.56 5.33
CA ARG A 267 12.84 12.72 6.07
C ARG A 267 14.35 12.66 6.35
N LEU A 268 14.94 11.47 6.36
CA LEU A 268 16.37 11.25 6.56
C LEU A 268 17.19 11.34 5.27
N HIS A 269 16.51 11.33 4.11
CA HIS A 269 17.19 11.38 2.83
C HIS A 269 17.86 12.76 2.62
N PRO A 270 19.10 12.84 2.09
CA PRO A 270 19.78 14.12 1.89
C PRO A 270 19.16 15.00 0.82
N SER A 271 18.48 14.42 -0.19
CA SER A 271 17.87 15.18 -1.28
C SER A 271 16.68 16.02 -0.79
N PRO A 272 16.67 17.35 -1.07
CA PRO A 272 15.52 18.20 -0.78
C PRO A 272 14.23 17.72 -1.44
N VAL A 273 14.30 17.05 -2.61
CA VAL A 273 13.14 16.56 -3.34
C VAL A 273 12.41 15.45 -2.56
N PHE A 274 13.14 14.52 -1.91
CA PHE A 274 12.55 13.49 -1.06
C PHE A 274 11.86 14.10 0.16
N ARG A 275 12.54 15.04 0.82
CA ARG A 275 12.00 15.76 1.98
C ARG A 275 10.80 16.60 1.61
N TYR A 276 10.86 17.32 0.48
CA TYR A 276 9.71 18.06 -0.06
C TYR A 276 8.51 17.14 -0.29
N SER A 277 8.72 16.01 -0.97
CA SER A 277 7.69 15.03 -1.30
C SER A 277 6.92 14.55 -0.07
N VAL A 278 7.62 14.13 0.98
CA VAL A 278 6.99 13.64 2.21
C VAL A 278 6.27 14.74 2.97
N TYR A 279 6.87 15.94 3.08
CA TYR A 279 6.21 17.05 3.79
C TYR A 279 5.00 17.59 3.02
N PHE A 280 5.02 17.55 1.68
CA PHE A 280 3.86 17.91 0.86
C PHE A 280 2.67 17.00 1.16
N ASP A 281 2.88 15.69 1.16
CA ASP A 281 1.80 14.72 1.35
C ASP A 281 1.26 14.75 2.80
N LEU A 282 2.16 14.78 3.79
CA LEU A 282 1.76 14.86 5.20
C LEU A 282 1.05 16.19 5.53
N TYR A 283 1.51 17.30 4.96
CA TYR A 283 0.81 18.58 5.07
C TYR A 283 -0.57 18.50 4.44
N ASN A 284 -0.72 17.86 3.28
CA ASN A 284 -2.01 17.66 2.63
C ASN A 284 -3.00 16.89 3.53
N TYR A 285 -2.57 15.87 4.27
CA TYR A 285 -3.43 15.19 5.25
C TYR A 285 -3.84 16.11 6.40
N THR A 286 -2.90 16.87 6.97
CA THR A 286 -3.20 17.74 8.11
C THR A 286 -4.09 18.92 7.72
N ILE A 287 -3.78 19.60 6.61
CA ILE A 287 -4.55 20.77 6.16
C ILE A 287 -5.99 20.39 5.76
N ASN A 288 -6.18 19.24 5.11
CA ASN A 288 -7.52 18.76 4.77
C ASN A 288 -8.33 18.35 6.01
N THR A 289 -7.65 17.88 7.07
CA THR A 289 -8.29 17.56 8.35
C THR A 289 -8.64 18.85 9.09
N LEU A 290 -7.71 19.79 9.16
CA LEU A 290 -7.92 21.12 9.78
C LEU A 290 -9.03 21.89 9.06
N PHE A 291 -9.07 21.89 7.73
CA PHE A 291 -10.07 22.60 6.94
C PHE A 291 -11.51 22.17 7.27
N ARG A 292 -11.72 20.90 7.64
CA ARG A 292 -13.03 20.39 8.05
C ARG A 292 -13.44 20.83 9.46
N ILE A 293 -12.48 21.21 10.29
CA ILE A 293 -12.71 21.59 11.70
C ILE A 293 -12.70 23.12 11.84
N ASP A 294 -11.69 23.76 11.25
CA ASP A 294 -11.46 25.22 11.28
C ASP A 294 -10.98 25.68 9.89
N SER A 295 -11.93 26.02 9.05
CA SER A 295 -11.65 26.47 7.68
C SER A 295 -10.95 27.82 7.61
N VAL A 296 -11.14 28.69 8.61
CA VAL A 296 -10.49 30.01 8.67
C VAL A 296 -9.01 29.84 8.93
N ARG A 297 -8.67 29.05 9.94
CA ARG A 297 -7.29 28.73 10.29
C ARG A 297 -6.57 28.00 9.13
N ALA A 298 -7.24 27.03 8.51
CA ALA A 298 -6.70 26.32 7.36
C ALA A 298 -6.38 27.26 6.17
N LYS A 299 -7.25 28.24 5.88
CA LYS A 299 -7.00 29.24 4.84
C LYS A 299 -5.77 30.10 5.14
N GLN A 300 -5.51 30.43 6.40
CA GLN A 300 -4.30 31.17 6.79
C GLN A 300 -3.03 30.39 6.40
N TYR A 301 -2.96 29.10 6.73
CA TYR A 301 -1.86 28.22 6.33
C TYR A 301 -1.71 28.10 4.81
N LEU A 302 -2.82 27.91 4.08
CA LEU A 302 -2.79 27.82 2.61
C LEU A 302 -2.26 29.12 1.97
N ASN A 303 -2.58 30.28 2.54
CA ASN A 303 -2.08 31.57 2.06
C ASN A 303 -0.59 31.76 2.32
N ALA A 304 -0.05 31.20 3.41
CA ALA A 304 1.35 31.27 3.80
C ALA A 304 2.28 30.31 3.03
N LEU A 305 1.73 29.44 2.17
CA LEU A 305 2.52 28.52 1.38
C LEU A 305 3.45 29.22 0.38
N HIS A 306 4.65 28.65 0.24
CA HIS A 306 5.64 29.05 -0.76
C HIS A 306 5.04 29.00 -2.19
N PRO A 307 5.41 29.92 -3.11
CA PRO A 307 4.86 29.94 -4.48
C PRO A 307 4.99 28.61 -5.22
N GLN A 308 6.11 27.89 -5.05
CA GLN A 308 6.28 26.57 -5.65
C GLN A 308 5.26 25.56 -5.15
N VAL A 309 4.94 25.55 -3.85
CA VAL A 309 3.91 24.66 -3.27
C VAL A 309 2.55 24.96 -3.86
N LYS A 310 2.19 26.24 -4.00
CA LYS A 310 0.92 26.67 -4.65
C LYS A 310 0.85 26.20 -6.12
N LYS A 311 1.97 26.29 -6.85
CA LYS A 311 2.08 25.78 -8.23
C LYS A 311 1.84 24.26 -8.27
N ASP A 312 2.43 23.51 -7.34
CA ASP A 312 2.30 22.06 -7.25
C ASP A 312 0.88 21.63 -6.85
N TYR A 313 0.20 22.36 -5.96
CA TYR A 313 -1.24 22.18 -5.72
C TYR A 313 -2.07 22.41 -6.99
N GLY A 314 -1.72 23.39 -7.80
CA GLY A 314 -2.34 23.63 -9.10
C GLY A 314 -2.12 22.46 -10.08
N GLU A 315 -0.89 21.90 -10.13
CA GLU A 315 -0.57 20.71 -10.93
C GLU A 315 -1.37 19.50 -10.46
N LEU A 316 -1.41 19.24 -9.15
CA LEU A 316 -2.15 18.15 -8.53
C LEU A 316 -3.66 18.24 -8.85
N LYS A 317 -4.24 19.43 -8.72
CA LYS A 317 -5.65 19.66 -9.04
C LYS A 317 -5.95 19.39 -10.52
N ARG A 318 -5.10 19.86 -11.45
CA ARG A 318 -5.24 19.58 -12.87
C ARG A 318 -5.13 18.09 -13.17
N PHE A 319 -4.18 17.40 -12.54
CA PHE A 319 -3.99 15.97 -12.67
C PHE A 319 -5.24 15.20 -12.26
N PHE A 320 -5.76 15.41 -11.05
CA PHE A 320 -6.95 14.71 -10.58
C PHE A 320 -8.21 15.06 -11.38
N SER A 321 -8.38 16.33 -11.78
CA SER A 321 -9.52 16.73 -12.62
C SER A 321 -9.51 16.05 -13.99
N LYS A 322 -8.33 15.82 -14.57
CA LYS A 322 -8.17 15.11 -15.85
C LYS A 322 -8.67 13.67 -15.81
N TYR A 323 -8.49 12.99 -14.67
CA TYR A 323 -8.83 11.58 -14.52
C TYR A 323 -10.10 11.34 -13.72
N GLN A 324 -10.79 12.40 -13.29
CA GLN A 324 -12.07 12.28 -12.59
C GLN A 324 -13.11 11.56 -13.47
N ASN A 325 -13.76 10.53 -12.90
CA ASN A 325 -14.73 9.72 -13.63
C ASN A 325 -15.78 9.11 -12.68
N PRO A 326 -16.94 8.66 -13.19
CA PRO A 326 -18.03 8.11 -12.36
C PRO A 326 -17.69 6.78 -11.67
N ILE A 327 -16.65 6.07 -12.09
CA ILE A 327 -16.27 4.76 -11.55
C ILE A 327 -15.48 4.92 -10.24
N GLN A 328 -14.73 6.01 -10.08
CA GLN A 328 -13.89 6.26 -8.89
C GLN A 328 -14.63 6.14 -7.56
N PRO A 329 -15.86 6.66 -7.36
CA PRO A 329 -16.58 6.48 -6.10
C PRO A 329 -16.86 5.01 -5.78
N VAL A 330 -17.19 4.20 -6.80
CA VAL A 330 -17.42 2.75 -6.65
C VAL A 330 -16.13 2.03 -6.23
N ILE A 331 -15.03 2.29 -6.94
CA ILE A 331 -13.72 1.73 -6.59
C ILE A 331 -13.31 2.14 -5.17
N THR A 332 -13.51 3.43 -4.83
CA THR A 332 -13.25 3.96 -3.49
C THR A 332 -14.06 3.23 -2.42
N TRP A 333 -15.32 2.93 -2.68
CA TRP A 333 -16.19 2.19 -1.76
C TRP A 333 -15.73 0.74 -1.60
N ILE A 334 -15.44 0.02 -2.71
CA ILE A 334 -14.93 -1.36 -2.69
C ILE A 334 -13.61 -1.43 -1.91
N TYR A 335 -12.68 -0.53 -2.21
CA TYR A 335 -11.39 -0.47 -1.52
C TYR A 335 -11.56 -0.15 -0.03
N GLY A 336 -12.46 0.75 0.31
CA GLY A 336 -12.81 1.03 1.71
C GLY A 336 -13.34 -0.19 2.46
N LYS A 337 -14.12 -1.07 1.80
CA LYS A 337 -14.58 -2.35 2.37
C LYS A 337 -13.40 -3.32 2.57
N TYR A 338 -12.50 -3.41 1.58
CA TYR A 338 -11.28 -4.21 1.68
C TYR A 338 -10.42 -3.78 2.87
N LEU A 339 -10.16 -2.49 3.06
CA LEU A 339 -9.39 -1.97 4.20
C LEU A 339 -10.05 -2.33 5.53
N LYS A 340 -11.39 -2.18 5.64
CA LYS A 340 -12.14 -2.56 6.86
C LYS A 340 -12.03 -4.05 7.18
N ALA A 341 -12.08 -4.91 6.15
CA ALA A 341 -11.92 -6.35 6.32
C ALA A 341 -10.49 -6.73 6.78
N ASN A 342 -9.50 -5.84 6.56
CA ASN A 342 -8.09 -6.01 6.92
C ASN A 342 -7.67 -5.13 8.10
N ASN A 343 -8.46 -5.10 9.17
CA ASN A 343 -8.15 -4.41 10.43
C ASN A 343 -7.91 -2.89 10.31
N GLN A 344 -8.53 -2.23 9.33
CA GLN A 344 -8.51 -0.78 9.13
C GLN A 344 -9.94 -0.21 9.18
N PRO A 345 -10.54 -0.08 10.38
CA PRO A 345 -11.96 0.25 10.55
C PRO A 345 -12.34 1.61 9.97
N ALA A 346 -11.40 2.54 9.88
CA ALA A 346 -11.60 3.86 9.27
C ALA A 346 -11.74 3.79 7.73
N GLY A 347 -11.42 2.64 7.09
CA GLY A 347 -11.43 2.50 5.64
C GLY A 347 -10.44 3.48 4.99
N LYS A 348 -10.82 4.22 3.96
CA LYS A 348 -9.92 5.21 3.32
C LYS A 348 -9.43 6.32 4.27
N ARG A 349 -10.11 6.62 5.35
CA ARG A 349 -9.61 7.59 6.35
C ARG A 349 -8.38 7.11 7.09
N THR A 350 -8.04 5.81 7.03
CA THR A 350 -6.81 5.24 7.61
C THR A 350 -5.56 5.95 7.09
N TYR A 351 -5.55 6.41 5.84
CA TYR A 351 -4.44 7.23 5.32
C TYR A 351 -4.18 8.48 6.17
N SER A 352 -5.24 9.20 6.53
CA SER A 352 -5.14 10.41 7.39
C SER A 352 -4.84 10.07 8.85
N GLU A 353 -4.95 8.82 9.29
CA GLU A 353 -4.59 8.41 10.66
C GLU A 353 -3.07 8.48 10.91
N VAL A 354 -2.24 8.68 9.88
CA VAL A 354 -0.82 9.02 10.03
C VAL A 354 -0.63 10.28 10.88
N ILE A 355 -1.59 11.18 10.91
CA ILE A 355 -1.60 12.37 11.79
C ILE A 355 -1.44 11.97 13.26
N ALA A 356 -2.16 10.93 13.70
CA ALA A 356 -2.06 10.45 15.07
C ALA A 356 -0.66 9.88 15.39
N PHE A 357 -0.02 9.21 14.42
CA PHE A 357 1.36 8.75 14.54
C PHE A 357 2.34 9.93 14.66
N LEU A 358 2.21 10.94 13.81
CA LEU A 358 3.07 12.12 13.84
C LEU A 358 2.93 12.89 15.15
N ILE A 359 1.70 13.07 15.65
CA ILE A 359 1.46 13.72 16.94
C ILE A 359 2.02 12.88 18.10
N ALA A 360 1.82 11.56 18.10
CA ALA A 360 2.39 10.68 19.11
C ALA A 360 3.93 10.67 19.06
N TYR A 361 4.51 10.74 17.87
CA TYR A 361 5.94 10.87 17.66
C TYR A 361 6.47 12.21 18.19
N GLN A 362 5.78 13.31 17.86
CA GLN A 362 6.10 14.65 18.35
C GLN A 362 6.02 14.74 19.89
N ARG A 363 5.00 14.15 20.51
CA ARG A 363 4.87 14.09 21.98
C ARG A 363 6.06 13.40 22.64
N LYS A 364 6.58 12.34 22.00
CA LYS A 364 7.68 11.55 22.55
C LYS A 364 9.05 12.13 22.29
N PHE A 365 9.30 12.59 21.07
CA PHE A 365 10.65 12.96 20.60
C PHE A 365 10.82 14.47 20.39
N GLY A 366 9.77 15.27 20.54
CA GLY A 366 9.78 16.71 20.31
C GLY A 366 9.46 17.08 18.85
N LYS A 367 8.96 18.31 18.68
CA LYS A 367 8.56 18.85 17.37
C LYS A 367 9.71 19.01 16.38
N GLU A 368 10.93 19.15 16.88
CA GLU A 368 12.14 19.35 16.07
C GLU A 368 12.51 18.08 15.26
N THR A 369 12.00 16.93 15.69
CA THR A 369 12.28 15.64 15.05
C THR A 369 11.34 15.34 13.85
N LEU A 370 10.35 16.20 13.57
CA LEU A 370 9.47 16.11 12.41
C LEU A 370 10.06 16.74 11.16
#